data_c11af19421b97d52b5a257d737440043
#
_entry.id   c11af19421b97d52b5a257d737440043
#
_cell.length_a   1.000
_cell.length_b   1.000
_cell.length_c   1.000
_cell.angle_alpha   90.00
_cell.angle_beta   90.00
_cell.angle_gamma   90.00
#
_symmetry.space_group_name_H-M   'P 1'
#
loop_
_entity.id
_entity.type
_entity.pdbx_description
1 polymer ?
#
loop_
_entity_poly.entity_id
_entity_poly.type
_entity_poly.pdbx_seq_one_letter_code
_entity_poly.pdbx_strand_id
1 'polypeptide(L)'
;HKFRDREHVVEQGESLLVDDVKIEFIYSLHDGLYANLMTDASLVFKVIGPQKTVLFLGDLGPDGGDVLFRESSERLKSDIVQMAHHGHMNVSMEVYAKILPKVCLWCAPDWLYAEEERPQYLSDAKMLRKMGRIRMYGTALTREWMDLLGAEKHYVSSDGTQEIEI
;
A
#
# COMPACT_ATOMS: atom_id res chain seq x y z
N HIS A 1 20.95 -18.24 16.81
CA HIS A 1 19.69 -18.23 16.08
C HIS A 1 19.70 -19.37 15.08
N LYS A 2 18.74 -20.29 15.14
CA LYS A 2 18.74 -21.56 14.38
C LYS A 2 18.62 -21.39 12.84
N PHE A 3 18.36 -20.16 12.36
CA PHE A 3 18.08 -19.85 10.95
C PHE A 3 18.92 -18.71 10.37
N ARG A 4 19.97 -18.24 11.06
CA ARG A 4 20.81 -17.12 10.56
C ARG A 4 21.34 -17.33 9.14
N ASP A 5 21.65 -18.57 8.79
CA ASP A 5 22.18 -18.91 7.46
C ASP A 5 21.09 -18.90 6.36
N ARG A 6 19.83 -18.62 6.73
CA ARG A 6 18.67 -18.58 5.82
C ARG A 6 17.96 -17.23 5.84
N GLU A 7 18.49 -16.26 6.58
CA GLU A 7 17.95 -14.91 6.67
C GLU A 7 18.67 -14.04 5.63
N HIS A 8 17.88 -13.35 4.80
CA HIS A 8 18.36 -12.31 3.90
C HIS A 8 17.57 -11.04 4.17
N VAL A 9 18.27 -9.95 4.46
CA VAL A 9 17.65 -8.63 4.58
C VAL A 9 17.65 -8.02 3.19
N VAL A 10 16.47 -7.83 2.65
CA VAL A 10 16.29 -7.25 1.33
C VAL A 10 16.52 -5.75 1.34
N GLU A 11 17.16 -5.24 0.30
CA GLU A 11 17.39 -3.83 0.09
C GLU A 11 16.57 -3.29 -1.11
N GLN A 12 16.33 -1.99 -1.11
CA GLN A 12 15.70 -1.33 -2.24
C GLN A 12 16.50 -1.54 -3.52
N GLY A 13 15.84 -1.99 -4.57
CA GLY A 13 16.45 -2.26 -5.87
C GLY A 13 16.82 -3.72 -6.09
N GLU A 14 16.84 -4.54 -5.05
CA GLU A 14 17.03 -5.98 -5.19
C GLU A 14 15.84 -6.65 -5.87
N SER A 15 16.04 -7.84 -6.38
CA SER A 15 14.99 -8.70 -6.91
C SER A 15 15.28 -10.18 -6.68
N LEU A 16 14.20 -10.94 -6.54
CA LEU A 16 14.22 -12.40 -6.47
C LEU A 16 13.52 -12.97 -7.70
N LEU A 17 13.99 -14.08 -8.19
CA LEU A 17 13.33 -14.86 -9.23
C LEU A 17 12.92 -16.22 -8.63
N VAL A 18 11.62 -16.51 -8.72
CA VAL A 18 11.04 -17.78 -8.26
C VAL A 18 10.26 -18.36 -9.43
N ASP A 19 10.80 -19.39 -10.05
CA ASP A 19 10.31 -19.96 -11.31
C ASP A 19 10.20 -18.86 -12.40
N ASP A 20 9.01 -18.56 -12.88
CA ASP A 20 8.72 -17.52 -13.88
C ASP A 20 8.17 -16.20 -13.26
N VAL A 21 8.19 -16.11 -11.92
CA VAL A 21 7.73 -14.92 -11.19
C VAL A 21 8.94 -14.15 -10.66
N LYS A 22 8.98 -12.84 -10.98
CA LYS A 22 9.97 -11.90 -10.44
C LYS A 22 9.37 -11.08 -9.32
N ILE A 23 10.08 -10.96 -8.19
CA ILE A 23 9.74 -10.08 -7.08
C ILE A 23 10.78 -8.96 -7.04
N GLU A 24 10.35 -7.71 -7.23
CA GLU A 24 11.20 -6.52 -7.15
C GLU A 24 10.93 -5.74 -5.87
N PHE A 25 11.97 -5.46 -5.09
CA PHE A 25 11.87 -4.60 -3.90
C PHE A 25 12.04 -3.14 -4.31
N ILE A 26 10.98 -2.35 -4.15
CA ILE A 26 10.89 -0.97 -4.67
C ILE A 26 11.20 0.05 -3.59
N TYR A 27 10.83 -0.25 -2.34
CA TYR A 27 11.05 0.62 -1.20
C TYR A 27 11.25 -0.23 0.07
N SER A 28 12.15 0.19 0.91
CA SER A 28 12.40 -0.35 2.24
C SER A 28 12.59 0.80 3.23
N LEU A 29 12.83 0.49 4.51
CA LEU A 29 13.05 1.49 5.54
C LEU A 29 14.10 2.53 5.10
N HIS A 30 13.74 3.79 5.20
CA HIS A 30 14.59 4.94 4.88
C HIS A 30 15.10 5.64 6.14
N ASP A 31 16.38 5.96 6.17
CA ASP A 31 16.95 6.81 7.21
C ASP A 31 16.31 8.21 7.15
N GLY A 32 15.87 8.71 8.31
CA GLY A 32 15.27 10.05 8.42
C GLY A 32 13.74 10.09 8.47
N LEU A 33 13.05 8.97 8.28
CA LEU A 33 11.60 8.87 8.47
C LEU A 33 11.29 8.49 9.92
N TYR A 34 11.23 9.48 10.80
CA TYR A 34 11.03 9.24 12.24
C TYR A 34 9.62 9.56 12.74
N ALA A 35 8.78 10.17 11.91
CA ALA A 35 7.46 10.64 12.34
C ALA A 35 6.48 9.50 12.58
N ASN A 36 6.54 8.42 11.79
CA ASN A 36 5.69 7.25 11.95
C ASN A 36 6.42 5.97 11.49
N LEU A 37 7.47 5.60 12.22
CA LEU A 37 8.30 4.43 11.90
C LEU A 37 7.51 3.14 11.68
N MET A 38 6.34 2.99 12.31
CA MET A 38 5.55 1.76 12.20
C MET A 38 4.97 1.57 10.79
N THR A 39 4.55 2.65 10.14
CA THR A 39 3.95 2.60 8.80
C THR A 39 4.95 2.95 7.70
N ASP A 40 5.82 3.94 7.95
CA ASP A 40 6.80 4.37 6.96
C ASP A 40 7.98 3.39 6.78
N ALA A 41 8.10 2.39 7.67
CA ALA A 41 9.02 1.25 7.53
C ALA A 41 8.44 0.08 6.71
N SER A 42 7.29 0.23 6.09
CA SER A 42 6.68 -0.81 5.27
C SER A 42 7.57 -1.17 4.08
N LEU A 43 7.67 -2.45 3.79
CA LEU A 43 8.34 -2.93 2.59
C LEU A 43 7.37 -2.83 1.40
N VAL A 44 7.80 -2.13 0.33
CA VAL A 44 7.05 -2.09 -0.93
C VAL A 44 7.73 -2.99 -1.95
N PHE A 45 6.99 -3.92 -2.50
CA PHE A 45 7.49 -4.82 -3.52
C PHE A 45 6.45 -5.09 -4.62
N LYS A 46 6.97 -5.39 -5.81
CA LYS A 46 6.19 -5.75 -6.97
C LYS A 46 6.40 -7.21 -7.32
N VAL A 47 5.32 -7.94 -7.47
CA VAL A 47 5.31 -9.29 -8.06
C VAL A 47 4.97 -9.16 -9.54
N ILE A 48 5.84 -9.68 -10.39
CA ILE A 48 5.71 -9.65 -11.84
C ILE A 48 5.51 -11.09 -12.28
N GLY A 49 4.26 -11.43 -12.56
CA GLY A 49 3.87 -12.72 -13.12
C GLY A 49 3.87 -12.71 -14.64
N PRO A 50 3.56 -13.84 -15.27
CA PRO A 50 3.54 -13.98 -16.73
C PRO A 50 2.53 -13.08 -17.44
N GLN A 51 1.44 -12.73 -16.77
CA GLN A 51 0.32 -11.99 -17.36
C GLN A 51 0.08 -10.63 -16.71
N LYS A 52 0.30 -10.52 -15.40
CA LYS A 52 -0.04 -9.32 -14.62
C LYS A 52 1.01 -9.01 -13.57
N THR A 53 0.99 -7.78 -13.15
CA THR A 53 1.83 -7.25 -12.09
C THR A 53 1.00 -6.89 -10.87
N VAL A 54 1.49 -7.21 -9.67
CA VAL A 54 0.87 -6.87 -8.40
C VAL A 54 1.83 -6.03 -7.57
N LEU A 55 1.40 -4.85 -7.13
CA LEU A 55 2.17 -4.01 -6.22
C LEU A 55 1.62 -4.12 -4.80
N PHE A 56 2.49 -4.47 -3.87
CA PHE A 56 2.20 -4.51 -2.44
C PHE A 56 2.79 -3.28 -1.77
N LEU A 57 1.94 -2.48 -1.12
CA LEU A 57 2.33 -1.25 -0.43
C LEU A 57 2.47 -1.44 1.09
N GLY A 58 2.04 -2.60 1.62
CA GLY A 58 1.99 -2.83 3.05
C GLY A 58 1.12 -1.79 3.76
N ASP A 59 1.61 -1.31 4.91
CA ASP A 59 0.94 -0.26 5.67
C ASP A 59 1.59 1.13 5.45
N LEU A 60 2.18 1.36 4.27
CA LEU A 60 2.91 2.58 3.97
C LEU A 60 2.04 3.82 4.20
N GLY A 61 2.54 4.70 5.04
CA GLY A 61 1.91 5.98 5.38
C GLY A 61 2.23 7.10 4.40
N PRO A 62 1.71 8.33 4.66
CA PRO A 62 1.88 9.46 3.75
C PRO A 62 3.33 9.89 3.56
N ASP A 63 4.15 9.86 4.62
CA ASP A 63 5.53 10.34 4.55
C ASP A 63 6.43 9.36 3.81
N GLY A 64 6.27 8.04 4.07
CA GLY A 64 6.91 6.99 3.27
C GLY A 64 6.42 7.00 1.81
N GLY A 65 5.14 7.30 1.58
CA GLY A 65 4.56 7.48 0.26
C GLY A 65 5.21 8.62 -0.54
N ASP A 66 5.54 9.75 0.11
CA ASP A 66 6.24 10.87 -0.54
C ASP A 66 7.67 10.47 -0.96
N VAL A 67 8.36 9.68 -0.13
CA VAL A 67 9.68 9.15 -0.47
C VAL A 67 9.58 8.18 -1.64
N LEU A 68 8.64 7.23 -1.57
CA LEU A 68 8.37 6.27 -2.64
C LEU A 68 8.08 6.97 -3.97
N PHE A 69 7.25 8.02 -3.96
CA PHE A 69 6.93 8.80 -5.15
C PHE A 69 8.16 9.49 -5.73
N ARG A 70 8.95 10.17 -4.89
CA ARG A 70 10.13 10.91 -5.32
C ARG A 70 11.20 10.00 -5.94
N GLU A 71 11.40 8.81 -5.37
CA GLU A 71 12.53 7.96 -5.70
C GLU A 71 12.21 6.84 -6.69
N SER A 72 10.94 6.42 -6.75
CA SER A 72 10.56 5.21 -7.48
C SER A 72 9.29 5.35 -8.32
N SER A 73 8.78 6.56 -8.57
CA SER A 73 7.51 6.77 -9.26
C SER A 73 7.39 6.07 -10.62
N GLU A 74 8.49 5.97 -11.37
CA GLU A 74 8.50 5.34 -12.69
C GLU A 74 8.41 3.80 -12.64
N ARG A 75 8.62 3.21 -11.47
CA ARG A 75 8.56 1.76 -11.25
C ARG A 75 7.20 1.29 -10.69
N LEU A 76 6.28 2.21 -10.35
CA LEU A 76 5.05 1.89 -9.62
C LEU A 76 3.96 1.28 -10.48
N LYS A 77 3.91 1.57 -11.79
CA LYS A 77 2.82 1.10 -12.65
C LYS A 77 2.58 -0.41 -12.49
N SER A 78 1.33 -0.78 -12.17
CA SER A 78 0.95 -2.18 -11.89
C SER A 78 -0.53 -2.41 -12.18
N ASP A 79 -0.88 -3.63 -12.60
CA ASP A 79 -2.26 -3.99 -12.93
C ASP A 79 -3.13 -4.11 -11.67
N ILE A 80 -2.52 -4.60 -10.59
CA ILE A 80 -3.17 -4.87 -9.31
C ILE A 80 -2.40 -4.14 -8.22
N VAL A 81 -3.10 -3.55 -7.26
CA VAL A 81 -2.49 -2.95 -6.07
C VAL A 81 -3.13 -3.47 -4.79
N GLN A 82 -2.32 -3.84 -3.82
CA GLN A 82 -2.76 -3.97 -2.43
C GLN A 82 -2.77 -2.56 -1.83
N MET A 83 -3.94 -2.11 -1.39
CA MET A 83 -4.16 -0.77 -0.87
C MET A 83 -3.34 -0.53 0.39
N ALA A 84 -2.56 0.54 0.39
CA ALA A 84 -1.70 0.87 1.52
C ALA A 84 -2.53 1.07 2.79
N HIS A 85 -2.02 0.56 3.91
CA HIS A 85 -2.59 0.73 5.26
C HIS A 85 -4.11 0.51 5.30
N HIS A 86 -4.56 -0.59 4.70
CA HIS A 86 -5.98 -0.98 4.65
C HIS A 86 -6.90 0.03 3.93
N GLY A 87 -6.32 1.01 3.21
CA GLY A 87 -7.04 2.09 2.52
C GLY A 87 -7.24 3.37 3.33
N HIS A 88 -6.76 3.45 4.58
CA HIS A 88 -6.85 4.66 5.40
C HIS A 88 -5.47 5.12 5.89
N MET A 89 -5.29 6.43 6.14
CA MET A 89 -4.00 7.01 6.56
C MET A 89 -2.83 6.56 5.67
N ASN A 90 -3.12 6.40 4.39
CA ASN A 90 -2.27 5.76 3.40
C ASN A 90 -1.48 6.79 2.57
N VAL A 91 -0.91 6.33 1.48
CA VAL A 91 -0.18 7.15 0.50
C VAL A 91 -1.12 8.13 -0.23
N SER A 92 -0.56 9.16 -0.85
CA SER A 92 -1.31 10.18 -1.56
C SER A 92 -1.91 9.68 -2.89
N MET A 93 -2.86 10.45 -3.45
CA MET A 93 -3.45 10.17 -4.76
C MET A 93 -2.41 10.13 -5.87
N GLU A 94 -1.36 10.96 -5.79
CA GLU A 94 -0.29 11.01 -6.78
C GLU A 94 0.47 9.69 -6.89
N VAL A 95 0.66 8.98 -5.77
CA VAL A 95 1.25 7.63 -5.76
C VAL A 95 0.35 6.67 -6.52
N TYR A 96 -0.95 6.66 -6.21
CA TYR A 96 -1.91 5.80 -6.92
C TYR A 96 -2.05 6.15 -8.41
N ALA A 97 -1.94 7.42 -8.76
CA ALA A 97 -1.94 7.85 -10.16
C ALA A 97 -0.73 7.32 -10.96
N LYS A 98 0.41 7.09 -10.29
CA LYS A 98 1.57 6.42 -10.90
C LYS A 98 1.40 4.90 -11.00
N ILE A 99 0.68 4.31 -10.05
CA ILE A 99 0.36 2.87 -10.09
C ILE A 99 -0.65 2.58 -11.20
N LEU A 100 -1.70 3.40 -11.30
CA LEU A 100 -2.80 3.30 -12.26
C LEU A 100 -3.42 1.89 -12.31
N PRO A 101 -3.88 1.35 -11.19
CA PRO A 101 -4.30 -0.04 -11.11
C PRO A 101 -5.66 -0.27 -11.76
N LYS A 102 -5.89 -1.49 -12.27
CA LYS A 102 -7.20 -1.97 -12.71
C LYS A 102 -7.94 -2.72 -11.60
N VAL A 103 -7.19 -3.30 -10.68
CA VAL A 103 -7.74 -4.08 -9.56
C VAL A 103 -7.14 -3.59 -8.25
N CYS A 104 -8.00 -3.38 -7.27
CA CYS A 104 -7.63 -2.94 -5.92
C CYS A 104 -7.94 -4.04 -4.90
N LEU A 105 -6.93 -4.43 -4.12
CA LEU A 105 -7.05 -5.41 -3.04
C LEU A 105 -7.12 -4.67 -1.71
N TRP A 106 -8.24 -4.77 -1.02
CA TRP A 106 -8.51 -4.12 0.25
C TRP A 106 -8.41 -5.15 1.39
N CYS A 107 -7.27 -5.18 2.05
CA CYS A 107 -7.06 -5.98 3.25
C CYS A 107 -7.73 -5.32 4.46
N ALA A 108 -9.03 -5.05 4.37
CA ALA A 108 -9.79 -4.24 5.31
C ALA A 108 -11.02 -5.00 5.80
N PRO A 109 -11.42 -4.84 7.07
CA PRO A 109 -12.72 -5.31 7.54
C PRO A 109 -13.85 -4.42 6.99
N ASP A 110 -15.07 -4.95 6.95
CA ASP A 110 -16.26 -4.27 6.40
C ASP A 110 -16.45 -2.86 6.92
N TRP A 111 -16.37 -2.69 8.23
CA TRP A 111 -16.58 -1.40 8.87
C TRP A 111 -15.56 -0.34 8.46
N LEU A 112 -14.34 -0.75 8.11
CA LEU A 112 -13.31 0.15 7.65
C LEU A 112 -13.49 0.46 6.16
N TYR A 113 -13.76 -0.56 5.36
CA TYR A 113 -14.01 -0.39 3.93
C TYR A 113 -15.25 0.46 3.66
N ALA A 114 -16.34 0.22 4.39
CA ALA A 114 -17.56 1.02 4.33
C ALA A 114 -17.41 2.42 4.97
N GLU A 115 -16.31 2.63 5.72
CA GLU A 115 -16.10 3.84 6.53
C GLU A 115 -17.24 4.07 7.53
N GLU A 116 -17.72 2.98 8.14
CA GLU A 116 -18.71 3.06 9.20
C GLU A 116 -18.20 3.86 10.39
N GLU A 117 -18.99 4.82 10.82
CA GLU A 117 -18.63 5.70 11.93
C GLU A 117 -18.44 4.93 13.24
N ARG A 118 -17.19 4.80 13.68
CA ARG A 118 -16.89 4.45 15.07
C ARG A 118 -16.57 5.74 15.83
N PRO A 119 -17.38 6.12 16.83
CA PRO A 119 -17.28 7.46 17.47
C PRO A 119 -15.87 7.75 18.02
N GLN A 120 -15.19 6.73 18.56
CA GLN A 120 -13.85 6.88 19.09
C GLN A 120 -12.81 7.16 18.00
N TYR A 121 -12.83 6.39 16.92
CA TYR A 121 -11.93 6.54 15.79
C TYR A 121 -12.07 7.93 15.13
N LEU A 122 -13.30 8.41 14.94
CA LEU A 122 -13.54 9.71 14.35
C LEU A 122 -13.11 10.87 15.24
N SER A 123 -13.27 10.73 16.57
CA SER A 123 -12.82 11.77 17.52
C SER A 123 -11.30 11.93 17.48
N ASP A 124 -10.57 10.80 17.50
CA ASP A 124 -9.12 10.79 17.49
C ASP A 124 -8.57 11.27 16.13
N ALA A 125 -9.15 10.81 15.03
CA ALA A 125 -8.83 11.25 13.68
C ALA A 125 -9.06 12.75 13.48
N LYS A 126 -10.21 13.27 13.89
CA LYS A 126 -10.53 14.72 13.83
C LYS A 126 -9.57 15.55 14.68
N MET A 127 -9.19 15.05 15.87
CA MET A 127 -8.24 15.71 16.75
C MET A 127 -6.85 15.78 16.11
N LEU A 128 -6.34 14.67 15.63
CA LEU A 128 -5.01 14.59 14.99
C LEU A 128 -4.92 15.45 13.72
N ARG A 129 -5.98 15.45 12.90
CA ARG A 129 -6.09 16.31 11.72
C ARG A 129 -6.12 17.79 12.09
N LYS A 130 -6.90 18.17 13.14
CA LYS A 130 -6.97 19.54 13.64
C LYS A 130 -5.63 20.04 14.20
N MET A 131 -4.78 19.13 14.69
CA MET A 131 -3.43 19.43 15.17
C MET A 131 -2.39 19.53 14.02
N GLY A 132 -2.77 19.31 12.76
CA GLY A 132 -1.86 19.34 11.61
C GLY A 132 -0.76 18.28 11.66
N ARG A 133 -0.92 17.25 12.49
CA ARG A 133 0.12 16.26 12.77
C ARG A 133 0.08 15.05 11.83
N ILE A 134 -1.05 14.80 11.15
CA ILE A 134 -1.21 13.63 10.28
C ILE A 134 -2.01 14.04 9.03
N ARG A 135 -1.46 13.74 7.86
CA ARG A 135 -2.24 13.68 6.62
C ARG A 135 -3.09 12.41 6.68
N MET A 136 -4.40 12.56 6.80
CA MET A 136 -5.31 11.43 6.91
C MET A 136 -6.22 11.40 5.70
N TYR A 137 -6.04 10.39 4.88
CA TYR A 137 -6.98 10.03 3.84
C TYR A 137 -7.88 8.92 4.38
N GLY A 138 -9.20 9.10 4.32
CA GLY A 138 -10.16 8.07 4.71
C GLY A 138 -10.34 7.04 3.60
N THR A 139 -10.91 5.90 3.95
CA THR A 139 -11.13 4.80 3.01
C THR A 139 -12.12 5.19 1.90
N ALA A 140 -13.18 5.94 2.21
CA ALA A 140 -14.13 6.43 1.21
C ALA A 140 -13.45 7.32 0.16
N LEU A 141 -12.63 8.27 0.60
CA LEU A 141 -11.88 9.14 -0.30
C LEU A 141 -10.89 8.33 -1.18
N THR A 142 -10.23 7.34 -0.58
CA THR A 142 -9.29 6.49 -1.33
C THR A 142 -10.02 5.65 -2.38
N ARG A 143 -11.23 5.16 -2.11
CA ARG A 143 -12.08 4.49 -3.12
C ARG A 143 -12.44 5.43 -4.26
N GLU A 144 -12.90 6.65 -3.97
CA GLU A 144 -13.18 7.66 -5.00
C GLU A 144 -11.96 7.92 -5.89
N TRP A 145 -10.76 7.96 -5.34
CA TRP A 145 -9.54 8.09 -6.15
C TRP A 145 -9.35 6.91 -7.08
N MET A 146 -9.57 5.69 -6.59
CA MET A 146 -9.41 4.49 -7.44
C MET A 146 -10.42 4.48 -8.57
N ASP A 147 -11.68 4.84 -8.30
CA ASP A 147 -12.72 4.96 -9.33
C ASP A 147 -12.35 6.03 -10.38
N LEU A 148 -11.87 7.20 -9.93
CA LEU A 148 -11.41 8.29 -10.82
C LEU A 148 -10.21 7.89 -11.67
N LEU A 149 -9.31 7.04 -11.13
CA LEU A 149 -8.14 6.52 -11.85
C LEU A 149 -8.50 5.35 -12.78
N GLY A 150 -9.75 4.91 -12.81
CA GLY A 150 -10.26 3.88 -13.69
C GLY A 150 -10.01 2.46 -13.21
N ALA A 151 -10.00 2.25 -11.89
CA ALA A 151 -10.05 0.91 -11.32
C ALA A 151 -11.38 0.23 -11.71
N GLU A 152 -11.28 -1.03 -12.13
CA GLU A 152 -12.42 -1.78 -12.65
C GLU A 152 -13.00 -2.72 -11.60
N LYS A 153 -12.19 -3.09 -10.60
CA LYS A 153 -12.58 -4.08 -9.58
C LYS A 153 -11.94 -3.83 -8.24
N HIS A 154 -12.75 -3.99 -7.20
CA HIS A 154 -12.36 -3.93 -5.80
C HIS A 154 -12.64 -5.28 -5.15
N TYR A 155 -11.60 -5.91 -4.59
CA TYR A 155 -11.72 -7.10 -3.75
C TYR A 155 -11.49 -6.71 -2.30
N VAL A 156 -12.40 -7.09 -1.42
CA VAL A 156 -12.32 -6.81 0.01
C VAL A 156 -12.12 -8.12 0.76
N SER A 157 -11.23 -8.14 1.75
CA SER A 157 -10.94 -9.39 2.47
C SER A 157 -12.14 -9.98 3.21
N SER A 158 -13.13 -9.16 3.56
CA SER A 158 -14.39 -9.59 4.16
C SER A 158 -15.29 -10.38 3.20
N ASP A 159 -15.11 -10.23 1.88
CA ASP A 159 -15.89 -11.00 0.88
C ASP A 159 -15.42 -12.46 0.75
N GLY A 160 -14.43 -12.86 1.57
CA GLY A 160 -13.85 -14.20 1.57
C GLY A 160 -12.63 -14.34 0.68
N THR A 161 -12.22 -15.58 0.45
CA THR A 161 -11.04 -15.90 -0.37
C THR A 161 -11.26 -15.52 -1.82
N GLN A 162 -10.27 -14.81 -2.38
CA GLN A 162 -10.24 -14.44 -3.79
C GLN A 162 -9.02 -15.08 -4.45
N GLU A 163 -9.20 -15.56 -5.66
CA GLU A 163 -8.13 -16.14 -6.48
C GLU A 163 -7.99 -15.31 -7.75
N ILE A 164 -6.76 -14.89 -8.04
CA ILE A 164 -6.45 -14.02 -9.18
C ILE A 164 -5.21 -14.57 -9.87
N GLU A 165 -5.32 -14.89 -11.14
CA GLU A 165 -4.17 -15.25 -11.97
C GLU A 165 -3.32 -14.01 -12.29
N ILE A 166 -2.00 -14.16 -12.14
CA ILE A 166 -1.02 -13.10 -12.36
C ILE A 166 0.03 -13.43 -13.42
#